data_f7de9c05ed8f46c8983dc072432e33c6
#
_entry.id   f7de9c05ed8f46c8983dc072432e33c6
#
_cell.length_a   1.000
_cell.length_b   1.000
_cell.length_c   1.000
_cell.angle_alpha   90.00
_cell.angle_beta   90.00
_cell.angle_gamma   90.00
#
_symmetry.space_group_name_H-M   'P 1'
#
loop_
_entity.id
_entity.type
_entity.pdbx_description
1 polymer ?
#
loop_
_entity_poly.entity_id
_entity_poly.type
_entity_poly.pdbx_seq_one_letter_code
_entity_poly.pdbx_strand_id
1 'polypeptide(L)'
;MSAADAEPINPPDALAAVDQQLVDGVLAHQRRSLAKAITLIESTRDDHQARAQKLLNALLPHTGKAIRIGISGVPGAGKSTFIETFGLYLIELGKRVAVLAVDPSSSVSGGSILGDKTRMEHLCQREEAFIRPSPSAGALGGVADKTREAMLLCEASGFDVIIVETVGVGQSETTVAGMVDVFVLLQLPNAGDDLQAIKKGIVEIADIVVFNKADIDERAAEFAKAQMKTALTMLRSPSQHWRPPVLTASALARRGIVEFWAEIERFRSTMIASGELEAKRRRQAVNWMWGLIDSGLRHYFREHPAVHAALPGLLHDVAEGRATPGFAATQLLEHLKH
;
A
#
# COMPACT_ATOMS: atom_id res chain seq x y z
N MET A 1 3.78 35.95 -0.26
CA MET A 1 3.49 35.59 1.12
C MET A 1 4.58 34.61 1.56
N SER A 2 5.40 35.03 2.52
CA SER A 2 6.56 34.27 3.01
C SER A 2 6.09 33.08 3.86
N ALA A 3 6.74 31.92 3.70
CA ALA A 3 6.43 30.66 4.42
C ALA A 3 6.88 30.67 5.90
N ALA A 4 7.07 31.85 6.49
CA ALA A 4 7.72 32.03 7.80
C ALA A 4 6.76 32.22 8.99
N ASP A 5 5.44 32.32 8.79
CA ASP A 5 4.46 32.65 9.85
C ASP A 5 3.40 31.56 10.09
N ALA A 6 3.71 30.29 9.80
CA ALA A 6 2.84 29.20 10.23
C ALA A 6 3.09 28.95 11.73
N GLU A 7 2.12 29.32 12.58
CA GLU A 7 2.12 28.90 13.99
C GLU A 7 2.32 27.38 14.09
N PRO A 8 3.17 26.89 15.01
CA PRO A 8 3.33 25.46 15.21
C PRO A 8 1.98 24.87 15.61
N ILE A 9 1.56 23.83 14.89
CA ILE A 9 0.38 23.03 15.24
C ILE A 9 0.50 22.65 16.71
N ASN A 10 -0.45 23.08 17.54
CA ASN A 10 -0.46 22.78 18.98
C ASN A 10 -0.14 21.30 19.22
N PRO A 11 0.67 20.94 20.23
CA PRO A 11 0.92 19.56 20.57
C PRO A 11 -0.42 18.83 20.80
N PRO A 12 -0.56 17.60 20.34
CA PRO A 12 -1.83 16.88 20.44
C PRO A 12 -2.27 16.83 21.90
N ASP A 13 -3.57 17.10 22.14
CA ASP A 13 -4.20 16.86 23.45
C ASP A 13 -3.69 15.55 24.04
N ALA A 14 -3.43 15.56 25.36
CA ALA A 14 -2.87 14.40 26.06
C ALA A 14 -3.63 13.09 25.68
N LEU A 15 -2.84 12.06 25.38
CA LEU A 15 -3.42 10.73 25.11
C LEU A 15 -4.15 10.22 26.35
N ALA A 16 -5.28 9.55 26.15
CA ALA A 16 -5.91 8.79 27.22
C ALA A 16 -4.94 7.70 27.72
N ALA A 17 -5.00 7.35 29.00
CA ALA A 17 -4.09 6.37 29.60
C ALA A 17 -4.06 5.03 28.84
N VAL A 18 -5.20 4.59 28.30
CA VAL A 18 -5.30 3.36 27.50
C VAL A 18 -4.57 3.48 26.15
N ASP A 19 -4.58 4.67 25.54
CA ASP A 19 -3.92 4.91 24.27
C ASP A 19 -2.41 5.11 24.48
N GLN A 20 -2.00 5.72 25.60
CA GLN A 20 -0.59 5.78 26.00
C GLN A 20 -0.01 4.38 26.21
N GLN A 21 -0.73 3.47 26.86
CA GLN A 21 -0.32 2.07 26.99
C GLN A 21 -0.17 1.37 25.64
N LEU A 22 -1.01 1.70 24.64
CA LEU A 22 -0.85 1.17 23.29
C LEU A 22 0.42 1.71 22.62
N VAL A 23 0.69 3.01 22.75
CA VAL A 23 1.92 3.63 22.22
C VAL A 23 3.15 2.96 22.83
N ASP A 24 3.21 2.90 24.16
CA ASP A 24 4.33 2.27 24.88
C ASP A 24 4.54 0.81 24.47
N GLY A 25 3.44 0.07 24.33
CA GLY A 25 3.49 -1.33 23.89
C GLY A 25 3.93 -1.49 22.43
N VAL A 26 3.56 -0.57 21.52
CA VAL A 26 4.05 -0.58 20.13
C VAL A 26 5.54 -0.29 20.10
N LEU A 27 6.01 0.71 20.84
CA LEU A 27 7.43 1.06 20.93
C LEU A 27 8.27 -0.02 21.63
N ALA A 28 7.66 -0.79 22.55
CA ALA A 28 8.26 -1.97 23.18
C ALA A 28 8.17 -3.22 22.28
N HIS A 29 7.80 -3.09 21.00
CA HIS A 29 7.70 -4.17 20.01
C HIS A 29 6.70 -5.29 20.38
N GLN A 30 5.69 -4.99 21.20
CA GLN A 30 4.68 -5.96 21.63
C GLN A 30 3.69 -6.24 20.51
N ARG A 31 3.72 -7.45 19.95
CA ARG A 31 2.83 -7.89 18.86
C ARG A 31 1.34 -7.69 19.17
N ARG A 32 0.93 -7.89 20.43
CA ARG A 32 -0.47 -7.69 20.86
C ARG A 32 -0.88 -6.22 20.82
N SER A 33 0.01 -5.31 21.23
CA SER A 33 -0.24 -3.86 21.21
C SER A 33 -0.31 -3.35 19.77
N LEU A 34 0.59 -3.80 18.90
CA LEU A 34 0.54 -3.50 17.47
C LEU A 34 -0.78 -3.96 16.83
N ALA A 35 -1.21 -5.21 17.09
CA ALA A 35 -2.45 -5.74 16.55
C ALA A 35 -3.68 -4.93 17.01
N LYS A 36 -3.73 -4.51 18.29
CA LYS A 36 -4.81 -3.66 18.83
C LYS A 36 -4.76 -2.24 18.23
N ALA A 37 -3.58 -1.65 18.08
CA ALA A 37 -3.42 -0.34 17.45
C ALA A 37 -3.91 -0.38 15.99
N ILE A 38 -3.56 -1.43 15.22
CA ILE A 38 -4.08 -1.60 13.86
C ILE A 38 -5.61 -1.76 13.86
N THR A 39 -6.18 -2.53 14.78
CA THR A 39 -7.64 -2.65 14.89
C THR A 39 -8.32 -1.31 15.22
N LEU A 40 -7.68 -0.46 16.02
CA LEU A 40 -8.18 0.89 16.32
C LEU A 40 -8.19 1.79 15.07
N ILE A 41 -7.11 1.79 14.28
CA ILE A 41 -7.06 2.59 13.04
C ILE A 41 -8.01 2.08 11.95
N GLU A 42 -8.30 0.79 11.92
CA GLU A 42 -9.24 0.18 10.96
C GLU A 42 -10.72 0.44 11.32
N SER A 43 -11.00 0.90 12.54
CA SER A 43 -12.36 1.19 12.99
C SER A 43 -12.97 2.38 12.23
N THR A 44 -14.25 2.26 11.91
CA THR A 44 -15.05 3.32 11.26
C THR A 44 -15.78 4.22 12.24
N ARG A 45 -15.70 3.95 13.55
CA ARG A 45 -16.35 4.77 14.60
C ARG A 45 -15.58 6.09 14.77
N ASP A 46 -16.30 7.20 14.87
CA ASP A 46 -15.71 8.54 14.97
C ASP A 46 -14.82 8.70 16.20
N ASP A 47 -15.25 8.17 17.37
CA ASP A 47 -14.46 8.19 18.60
C ASP A 47 -13.14 7.41 18.46
N HIS A 48 -13.16 6.28 17.75
CA HIS A 48 -11.96 5.50 17.44
C HIS A 48 -11.06 6.23 16.43
N GLN A 49 -11.62 6.89 15.43
CA GLN A 49 -10.82 7.64 14.44
C GLN A 49 -10.06 8.79 15.08
N ALA A 50 -10.71 9.58 15.95
CA ALA A 50 -10.05 10.65 16.68
C ALA A 50 -8.89 10.14 17.56
N ARG A 51 -9.10 9.01 18.27
CA ARG A 51 -8.06 8.34 19.06
C ARG A 51 -6.92 7.79 18.19
N ALA A 52 -7.25 7.18 17.05
CA ALA A 52 -6.28 6.65 16.10
C ALA A 52 -5.34 7.72 15.58
N GLN A 53 -5.87 8.92 15.25
CA GLN A 53 -5.04 10.04 14.79
C GLN A 53 -4.08 10.53 15.87
N LYS A 54 -4.55 10.66 17.13
CA LYS A 54 -3.67 11.02 18.26
C LYS A 54 -2.56 9.99 18.48
N LEU A 55 -2.90 8.69 18.41
CA LEU A 55 -1.95 7.59 18.54
C LEU A 55 -0.91 7.60 17.41
N LEU A 56 -1.33 7.79 16.16
CA LEU A 56 -0.43 7.88 15.00
C LEU A 56 0.51 9.07 15.10
N ASN A 57 0.00 10.25 15.52
CA ASN A 57 0.83 11.43 15.72
C ASN A 57 1.90 11.21 16.80
N ALA A 58 1.56 10.52 17.90
CA ALA A 58 2.52 10.18 18.95
C ALA A 58 3.61 9.22 18.48
N LEU A 59 3.27 8.29 17.56
CA LEU A 59 4.21 7.33 17.00
C LEU A 59 5.01 7.84 15.80
N LEU A 60 4.60 8.93 15.16
CA LEU A 60 5.23 9.47 13.95
C LEU A 60 6.74 9.73 14.09
N PRO A 61 7.29 10.25 15.22
CA PRO A 61 8.73 10.44 15.38
C PRO A 61 9.55 9.14 15.35
N HIS A 62 8.90 7.98 15.53
CA HIS A 62 9.52 6.65 15.55
C HIS A 62 9.42 5.92 14.22
N THR A 63 8.92 6.59 13.17
CA THR A 63 8.72 6.03 11.82
C THR A 63 9.84 6.43 10.84
N GLY A 64 9.75 5.99 9.59
CA GLY A 64 10.61 6.45 8.50
C GLY A 64 11.89 5.62 8.28
N LYS A 65 12.19 4.62 9.12
CA LYS A 65 13.44 3.83 9.06
C LYS A 65 13.32 2.57 8.19
N ALA A 66 12.14 1.97 8.13
CA ALA A 66 11.90 0.77 7.32
C ALA A 66 11.98 1.05 5.83
N ILE A 67 12.27 0.00 5.06
CA ILE A 67 12.03 0.01 3.62
C ILE A 67 10.64 -0.56 3.33
N ARG A 68 9.87 0.14 2.50
CA ARG A 68 8.51 -0.23 2.09
C ARG A 68 8.55 -0.81 0.69
N ILE A 69 8.16 -2.08 0.55
CA ILE A 69 8.23 -2.84 -0.70
C ILE A 69 6.82 -3.20 -1.13
N GLY A 70 6.37 -2.69 -2.28
CA GLY A 70 5.11 -3.12 -2.89
C GLY A 70 5.37 -4.29 -3.82
N ILE A 71 4.61 -5.38 -3.68
CA ILE A 71 4.70 -6.54 -4.56
C ILE A 71 3.36 -6.75 -5.25
N SER A 72 3.38 -6.64 -6.57
CA SER A 72 2.25 -6.89 -7.45
C SER A 72 2.59 -7.91 -8.53
N GLY A 73 1.61 -8.36 -9.27
CA GLY A 73 1.80 -9.30 -10.38
C GLY A 73 0.53 -10.03 -10.72
N VAL A 74 0.51 -10.68 -11.88
CA VAL A 74 -0.64 -11.44 -12.38
C VAL A 74 -1.12 -12.51 -11.38
N PRO A 75 -2.40 -12.88 -11.40
CA PRO A 75 -2.87 -14.05 -10.67
C PRO A 75 -2.03 -15.29 -11.03
N GLY A 76 -1.68 -16.09 -10.04
CA GLY A 76 -0.86 -17.28 -10.27
C GLY A 76 0.66 -17.03 -10.37
N ALA A 77 1.14 -15.79 -10.36
CA ALA A 77 2.59 -15.47 -10.37
C ALA A 77 3.36 -16.01 -9.15
N GLY A 78 2.64 -16.48 -8.12
CA GLY A 78 3.25 -17.02 -6.90
C GLY A 78 3.67 -15.95 -5.91
N LYS A 79 2.95 -14.81 -5.85
CA LYS A 79 3.25 -13.69 -4.94
C LYS A 79 3.40 -14.13 -3.49
N SER A 80 2.42 -14.81 -2.94
CA SER A 80 2.45 -15.20 -1.52
C SER A 80 3.61 -16.17 -1.22
N THR A 81 3.90 -17.13 -2.12
CA THR A 81 5.06 -18.03 -1.98
C THR A 81 6.38 -17.25 -2.07
N PHE A 82 6.44 -16.25 -2.98
CA PHE A 82 7.61 -15.40 -3.11
C PHE A 82 7.82 -14.56 -1.85
N ILE A 83 6.77 -13.96 -1.32
CA ILE A 83 6.81 -13.16 -0.08
C ILE A 83 7.20 -14.02 1.12
N GLU A 84 6.69 -15.25 1.23
CA GLU A 84 7.06 -16.19 2.27
C GLU A 84 8.54 -16.53 2.23
N THR A 85 9.03 -16.95 1.06
CA THR A 85 10.45 -17.30 0.88
C THR A 85 11.37 -16.11 1.12
N PHE A 86 11.00 -14.94 0.60
CA PHE A 86 11.74 -13.71 0.79
C PHE A 86 11.73 -13.25 2.26
N GLY A 87 10.57 -13.31 2.92
CA GLY A 87 10.43 -12.96 4.33
C GLY A 87 11.28 -13.85 5.24
N LEU A 88 11.28 -15.16 4.99
CA LEU A 88 12.14 -16.10 5.73
C LEU A 88 13.63 -15.80 5.52
N TYR A 89 14.04 -15.49 4.29
CA TYR A 89 15.41 -15.07 3.99
C TYR A 89 15.80 -13.79 4.74
N LEU A 90 14.91 -12.80 4.79
CA LEU A 90 15.16 -11.55 5.53
C LEU A 90 15.32 -11.82 7.05
N ILE A 91 14.54 -12.75 7.61
CA ILE A 91 14.66 -13.15 9.00
C ILE A 91 16.01 -13.85 9.27
N GLU A 92 16.49 -14.68 8.33
CA GLU A 92 17.82 -15.28 8.39
C GLU A 92 18.95 -14.22 8.43
N LEU A 93 18.69 -13.04 7.82
CA LEU A 93 19.57 -11.85 7.90
C LEU A 93 19.34 -11.01 9.17
N GLY A 94 18.54 -11.47 10.13
CA GLY A 94 18.24 -10.76 11.38
C GLY A 94 17.28 -9.58 11.21
N LYS A 95 16.50 -9.50 10.12
CA LYS A 95 15.51 -8.45 9.87
C LYS A 95 14.14 -8.83 10.43
N ARG A 96 13.38 -7.82 10.86
CA ARG A 96 11.97 -7.96 11.21
C ARG A 96 11.10 -7.55 10.03
N VAL A 97 10.12 -8.39 9.67
CA VAL A 97 9.34 -8.26 8.44
C VAL A 97 7.85 -8.12 8.75
N ALA A 98 7.20 -7.06 8.24
CA ALA A 98 5.75 -6.96 8.25
C ALA A 98 5.20 -7.20 6.84
N VAL A 99 4.11 -7.95 6.70
CA VAL A 99 3.39 -8.18 5.45
C VAL A 99 1.96 -7.67 5.61
N LEU A 100 1.58 -6.73 4.75
CA LEU A 100 0.26 -6.13 4.71
C LEU A 100 -0.37 -6.44 3.35
N ALA A 101 -1.53 -7.10 3.33
CA ALA A 101 -2.27 -7.35 2.10
C ALA A 101 -3.23 -6.19 1.79
N VAL A 102 -3.38 -5.86 0.50
CA VAL A 102 -4.38 -4.89 0.00
C VAL A 102 -5.32 -5.62 -0.95
N ASP A 103 -6.52 -5.92 -0.47
CA ASP A 103 -7.58 -6.56 -1.25
C ASP A 103 -8.84 -5.67 -1.33
N PRO A 104 -9.06 -4.97 -2.45
CA PRO A 104 -10.26 -4.17 -2.62
C PRO A 104 -11.54 -5.02 -2.79
N SER A 105 -11.43 -6.33 -3.06
CA SER A 105 -12.58 -7.22 -3.28
C SER A 105 -13.09 -7.87 -1.99
N SER A 106 -12.41 -7.70 -0.85
CA SER A 106 -12.77 -8.32 0.43
C SER A 106 -14.13 -7.84 0.99
N SER A 107 -14.67 -6.73 0.48
CA SER A 107 -15.99 -6.20 0.84
C SER A 107 -17.17 -7.09 0.37
N VAL A 108 -16.96 -7.98 -0.60
CA VAL A 108 -18.04 -8.77 -1.22
C VAL A 108 -18.11 -10.21 -0.66
N SER A 109 -17.02 -10.76 -0.15
CA SER A 109 -16.94 -12.19 0.17
C SER A 109 -16.71 -12.57 1.63
N GLY A 110 -16.59 -11.62 2.56
CA GLY A 110 -16.51 -11.91 4.02
C GLY A 110 -15.49 -12.97 4.48
N GLY A 111 -14.64 -13.49 3.58
CA GLY A 111 -13.91 -14.73 3.75
C GLY A 111 -12.38 -14.66 3.69
N SER A 112 -11.76 -13.47 3.53
CA SER A 112 -10.31 -13.38 3.27
C SER A 112 -9.41 -13.54 4.51
N ILE A 113 -9.93 -13.46 5.72
CA ILE A 113 -9.08 -13.41 6.96
C ILE A 113 -8.27 -14.68 7.20
N LEU A 114 -8.73 -15.84 6.73
CA LEU A 114 -8.04 -17.12 6.88
C LEU A 114 -7.10 -17.44 5.70
N GLY A 115 -7.44 -16.95 4.48
CA GLY A 115 -6.74 -17.33 3.25
C GLY A 115 -5.27 -16.89 3.17
N ASP A 116 -4.94 -15.68 3.67
CA ASP A 116 -3.58 -15.14 3.54
C ASP A 116 -2.61 -15.72 4.57
N LYS A 117 -3.09 -16.03 5.79
CA LYS A 117 -2.27 -16.72 6.80
C LYS A 117 -1.98 -18.17 6.42
N THR A 118 -2.91 -18.85 5.75
CA THR A 118 -2.71 -20.22 5.28
C THR A 118 -1.78 -20.31 4.07
N ARG A 119 -1.55 -19.19 3.36
CA ARG A 119 -0.63 -19.13 2.21
C ARG A 119 0.82 -18.87 2.59
N MET A 120 1.10 -18.41 3.82
CA MET A 120 2.44 -18.09 4.33
C MET A 120 2.65 -18.79 5.68
N GLU A 121 2.51 -20.12 5.68
CA GLU A 121 2.44 -20.93 6.90
C GLU A 121 3.72 -20.85 7.75
N HIS A 122 4.88 -20.89 7.12
CA HIS A 122 6.17 -20.85 7.85
C HIS A 122 6.50 -19.43 8.32
N LEU A 123 6.21 -18.41 7.50
CA LEU A 123 6.49 -17.03 7.86
C LEU A 123 5.59 -16.56 9.02
N CYS A 124 4.32 -16.95 9.06
CA CYS A 124 3.39 -16.52 10.10
C CYS A 124 3.73 -17.09 11.50
N GLN A 125 4.52 -18.17 11.57
CA GLN A 125 4.98 -18.80 12.82
C GLN A 125 6.20 -18.10 13.43
N ARG A 126 6.87 -17.22 12.68
CA ARG A 126 8.07 -16.52 13.14
C ARG A 126 7.70 -15.33 14.03
N GLU A 127 8.43 -15.16 15.13
CA GLU A 127 8.25 -14.01 16.03
C GLU A 127 8.66 -12.68 15.37
N GLU A 128 9.65 -12.74 14.50
CA GLU A 128 10.18 -11.62 13.72
C GLU A 128 9.26 -11.18 12.57
N ALA A 129 8.20 -11.98 12.30
CA ALA A 129 7.23 -11.67 11.25
C ALA A 129 5.88 -11.19 11.80
N PHE A 130 5.26 -10.25 11.11
CA PHE A 130 3.89 -9.81 11.36
C PHE A 130 3.10 -9.81 10.06
N ILE A 131 2.04 -10.61 9.98
CA ILE A 131 1.19 -10.68 8.79
C ILE A 131 -0.19 -10.16 9.13
N ARG A 132 -0.64 -9.13 8.40
CA ARG A 132 -1.98 -8.54 8.53
C ARG A 132 -2.72 -8.65 7.20
N PRO A 133 -3.83 -9.41 7.16
CA PRO A 133 -4.74 -9.40 6.02
C PRO A 133 -5.34 -8.01 5.79
N SER A 134 -5.81 -7.74 4.57
CA SER A 134 -6.53 -6.52 4.25
C SER A 134 -7.74 -6.31 5.16
N PRO A 135 -8.02 -5.08 5.60
CA PRO A 135 -9.26 -4.77 6.29
C PRO A 135 -10.47 -5.14 5.41
N SER A 136 -11.50 -5.75 6.03
CA SER A 136 -12.63 -6.36 5.33
C SER A 136 -13.72 -5.39 4.85
N ALA A 137 -13.55 -4.09 5.01
CA ALA A 137 -14.61 -3.12 4.68
C ALA A 137 -14.04 -1.83 4.07
N GLY A 138 -14.58 -1.44 2.91
CA GLY A 138 -14.38 -0.11 2.35
C GLY A 138 -14.15 -0.07 0.84
N ALA A 139 -14.37 1.11 0.25
CA ALA A 139 -13.91 1.41 -1.10
C ALA A 139 -12.37 1.31 -1.17
N LEU A 140 -11.82 1.08 -2.35
CA LEU A 140 -10.37 0.93 -2.59
C LEU A 140 -9.52 2.03 -1.90
N GLY A 141 -10.01 3.28 -1.90
CA GLY A 141 -9.34 4.40 -1.22
C GLY A 141 -9.22 4.19 0.29
N GLY A 142 -10.31 3.79 0.97
CA GLY A 142 -10.31 3.57 2.43
C GLY A 142 -9.40 2.43 2.87
N VAL A 143 -9.34 1.32 2.10
CA VAL A 143 -8.42 0.20 2.36
C VAL A 143 -6.96 0.66 2.23
N ALA A 144 -6.66 1.47 1.22
CA ALA A 144 -5.32 2.00 0.99
C ALA A 144 -4.87 2.95 2.11
N ASP A 145 -5.77 3.81 2.60
CA ASP A 145 -5.48 4.74 3.68
C ASP A 145 -5.18 3.97 4.98
N LYS A 146 -5.99 2.97 5.32
CA LYS A 146 -5.74 2.10 6.48
C LYS A 146 -4.44 1.30 6.36
N THR A 147 -4.08 0.88 5.16
CA THR A 147 -2.79 0.23 4.91
C THR A 147 -1.61 1.18 5.15
N ARG A 148 -1.71 2.45 4.72
CA ARG A 148 -0.68 3.47 5.00
C ARG A 148 -0.53 3.74 6.50
N GLU A 149 -1.64 3.87 7.23
CA GLU A 149 -1.63 4.01 8.68
C GLU A 149 -1.00 2.77 9.36
N ALA A 150 -1.34 1.55 8.90
CA ALA A 150 -0.75 0.31 9.41
C ALA A 150 0.76 0.21 9.15
N MET A 151 1.25 0.69 8.00
CA MET A 151 2.70 0.76 7.73
C MET A 151 3.42 1.64 8.76
N LEU A 152 2.86 2.81 9.12
CA LEU A 152 3.46 3.69 10.15
C LEU A 152 3.54 2.98 11.50
N LEU A 153 2.49 2.23 11.89
CA LEU A 153 2.49 1.44 13.13
C LEU A 153 3.54 0.32 13.10
N CYS A 154 3.70 -0.38 11.98
CA CYS A 154 4.73 -1.39 11.82
C CYS A 154 6.13 -0.77 11.91
N GLU A 155 6.38 0.39 11.29
CA GLU A 155 7.66 1.10 11.40
C GLU A 155 7.96 1.49 12.85
N ALA A 156 7.00 2.10 13.55
CA ALA A 156 7.15 2.48 14.96
C ALA A 156 7.37 1.26 15.85
N SER A 157 6.80 0.09 15.49
CA SER A 157 7.05 -1.19 16.18
C SER A 157 8.38 -1.86 15.76
N GLY A 158 9.28 -1.16 15.06
CA GLY A 158 10.63 -1.60 14.76
C GLY A 158 10.73 -2.70 13.69
N PHE A 159 9.80 -2.78 12.74
CA PHE A 159 9.98 -3.62 11.56
C PHE A 159 10.92 -2.94 10.57
N ASP A 160 11.90 -3.71 10.06
CA ASP A 160 12.93 -3.21 9.13
C ASP A 160 12.42 -3.17 7.68
N VAL A 161 11.57 -4.15 7.34
CA VAL A 161 11.03 -4.32 5.99
C VAL A 161 9.51 -4.47 6.09
N ILE A 162 8.80 -3.64 5.32
CA ILE A 162 7.35 -3.71 5.22
C ILE A 162 6.98 -4.06 3.79
N ILE A 163 6.35 -5.21 3.61
CA ILE A 163 5.90 -5.71 2.31
C ILE A 163 4.40 -5.43 2.18
N VAL A 164 4.00 -4.77 1.10
CA VAL A 164 2.59 -4.53 0.76
C VAL A 164 2.25 -5.38 -0.46
N GLU A 165 1.42 -6.41 -0.25
CA GLU A 165 0.97 -7.31 -1.32
C GLU A 165 -0.33 -6.82 -1.93
N THR A 166 -0.43 -6.79 -3.28
CA THR A 166 -1.71 -6.58 -3.99
C THR A 166 -2.32 -7.91 -4.41
N VAL A 167 -3.65 -7.98 -4.46
CA VAL A 167 -4.38 -9.20 -4.89
C VAL A 167 -4.38 -9.40 -6.41
N GLY A 168 -3.74 -8.51 -7.17
CA GLY A 168 -3.37 -8.80 -8.56
C GLY A 168 -4.40 -8.48 -9.65
N VAL A 169 -5.47 -7.72 -9.35
CA VAL A 169 -6.42 -7.27 -10.37
C VAL A 169 -6.93 -5.86 -10.08
N GLY A 170 -6.69 -4.92 -10.98
CA GLY A 170 -7.36 -3.62 -10.98
C GLY A 170 -6.47 -2.43 -10.64
N GLN A 171 -7.05 -1.40 -10.03
CA GLN A 171 -6.36 -0.12 -9.72
C GLN A 171 -5.53 -0.15 -8.42
N SER A 172 -5.48 -1.29 -7.73
CA SER A 172 -4.72 -1.45 -6.49
C SER A 172 -3.20 -1.30 -6.68
N GLU A 173 -2.70 -1.60 -7.88
CA GLU A 173 -1.27 -1.54 -8.20
C GLU A 173 -0.73 -0.11 -8.16
N THR A 174 -1.41 0.84 -8.80
CA THR A 174 -1.01 2.26 -8.78
C THR A 174 -1.12 2.86 -7.39
N THR A 175 -2.14 2.43 -6.64
CA THR A 175 -2.35 2.85 -5.26
C THR A 175 -1.22 2.36 -4.36
N VAL A 176 -0.81 1.08 -4.49
CA VAL A 176 0.31 0.51 -3.73
C VAL A 176 1.64 1.16 -4.14
N ALA A 177 1.90 1.35 -5.44
CA ALA A 177 3.09 2.07 -5.91
C ALA A 177 3.17 3.50 -5.34
N GLY A 178 2.01 4.15 -5.12
CA GLY A 178 1.89 5.48 -4.50
C GLY A 178 2.15 5.52 -2.99
N MET A 179 2.39 4.39 -2.30
CA MET A 179 2.62 4.35 -0.85
C MET A 179 3.93 3.67 -0.43
N VAL A 180 4.63 3.02 -1.37
CA VAL A 180 5.86 2.27 -1.09
C VAL A 180 7.11 2.95 -1.65
N ASP A 181 8.27 2.56 -1.14
CA ASP A 181 9.56 3.08 -1.62
C ASP A 181 9.94 2.44 -2.95
N VAL A 182 9.83 1.13 -3.04
CA VAL A 182 10.12 0.33 -4.23
C VAL A 182 8.92 -0.52 -4.61
N PHE A 183 8.56 -0.51 -5.89
CA PHE A 183 7.45 -1.28 -6.44
C PHE A 183 7.97 -2.39 -7.33
N VAL A 184 7.65 -3.63 -6.98
CA VAL A 184 8.10 -4.86 -7.61
C VAL A 184 6.96 -5.48 -8.40
N LEU A 185 7.22 -5.80 -9.66
CA LEU A 185 6.29 -6.50 -10.53
C LEU A 185 6.72 -7.96 -10.72
N LEU A 186 5.96 -8.91 -10.15
CA LEU A 186 6.15 -10.34 -10.40
C LEU A 186 5.42 -10.78 -11.66
N GLN A 187 6.12 -11.54 -12.50
CA GLN A 187 5.64 -12.05 -13.77
C GLN A 187 5.89 -13.56 -13.90
N LEU A 188 5.22 -14.19 -14.87
CA LEU A 188 5.45 -15.56 -15.29
C LEU A 188 6.22 -15.58 -16.61
N PRO A 189 7.20 -16.46 -16.81
CA PRO A 189 7.95 -16.57 -18.06
C PRO A 189 7.10 -16.87 -19.28
N ASN A 190 6.06 -17.71 -19.12
CA ASN A 190 5.24 -18.23 -20.20
C ASN A 190 3.89 -17.50 -20.33
N ALA A 191 3.78 -16.28 -19.88
CA ALA A 191 2.58 -15.47 -19.99
C ALA A 191 2.34 -14.93 -21.44
N GLY A 192 2.63 -15.69 -22.48
CA GLY A 192 2.34 -15.55 -23.92
C GLY A 192 1.75 -14.20 -24.36
N ASP A 193 0.55 -14.20 -24.91
CA ASP A 193 -0.23 -12.99 -25.26
C ASP A 193 -0.57 -12.09 -24.05
N ASP A 194 -0.47 -12.60 -22.81
CA ASP A 194 -0.63 -11.81 -21.58
C ASP A 194 0.49 -10.79 -21.35
N LEU A 195 1.64 -10.90 -22.02
CA LEU A 195 2.62 -9.80 -22.08
C LEU A 195 2.05 -8.55 -22.76
N GLN A 196 1.13 -8.73 -23.71
CA GLN A 196 0.38 -7.62 -24.33
C GLN A 196 -0.79 -7.16 -23.43
N ALA A 197 -1.34 -8.06 -22.60
CA ALA A 197 -2.37 -7.77 -21.61
C ALA A 197 -1.81 -7.13 -20.33
N ILE A 198 -0.47 -7.16 -20.09
CA ILE A 198 0.14 -6.37 -19.03
C ILE A 198 -0.15 -4.90 -19.34
N LYS A 199 -1.04 -4.32 -18.56
CA LYS A 199 -1.36 -2.90 -18.68
C LYS A 199 -0.03 -2.13 -18.71
N LYS A 200 0.30 -1.52 -19.84
CA LYS A 200 1.54 -0.74 -20.06
C LYS A 200 1.88 0.15 -18.84
N GLY A 201 0.85 0.73 -18.21
CA GLY A 201 1.00 1.56 -17.03
C GLY A 201 1.61 0.88 -15.79
N ILE A 202 1.45 -0.45 -15.61
CA ILE A 202 2.04 -1.13 -14.44
C ILE A 202 3.54 -1.36 -14.66
N VAL A 203 3.96 -1.66 -15.87
CA VAL A 203 5.39 -1.81 -16.20
C VAL A 203 6.11 -0.47 -16.07
N GLU A 204 5.45 0.64 -16.40
CA GLU A 204 6.01 1.99 -16.32
C GLU A 204 6.28 2.45 -14.88
N ILE A 205 5.54 1.92 -13.91
CA ILE A 205 5.69 2.27 -12.47
C ILE A 205 6.56 1.28 -11.70
N ALA A 206 6.97 0.16 -12.32
CA ALA A 206 7.79 -0.85 -11.66
C ALA A 206 9.22 -0.37 -11.49
N ASP A 207 9.73 -0.47 -10.26
CA ASP A 207 11.13 -0.21 -9.92
C ASP A 207 12.00 -1.47 -10.13
N ILE A 208 11.41 -2.67 -10.03
CA ILE A 208 12.06 -3.97 -10.29
C ILE A 208 11.03 -4.90 -10.94
N VAL A 209 11.45 -5.68 -11.94
CA VAL A 209 10.63 -6.74 -12.55
C VAL A 209 11.27 -8.09 -12.26
N VAL A 210 10.48 -9.06 -11.79
CA VAL A 210 10.94 -10.41 -11.45
C VAL A 210 10.10 -11.45 -12.19
N PHE A 211 10.72 -12.26 -13.02
CA PHE A 211 10.10 -13.46 -13.58
C PHE A 211 10.26 -14.62 -12.60
N ASN A 212 9.16 -14.91 -11.88
CA ASN A 212 9.12 -16.00 -10.90
C ASN A 212 8.81 -17.35 -11.57
N LYS A 213 9.01 -18.45 -10.83
CA LYS A 213 8.87 -19.83 -11.31
C LYS A 213 9.82 -20.17 -12.47
N ALA A 214 11.00 -19.58 -12.47
CA ALA A 214 12.01 -19.84 -13.49
C ALA A 214 12.56 -21.29 -13.46
N ASP A 215 12.27 -22.04 -12.40
CA ASP A 215 12.58 -23.47 -12.27
C ASP A 215 11.78 -24.37 -13.20
N ILE A 216 10.59 -23.94 -13.65
CA ILE A 216 9.73 -24.70 -14.55
C ILE A 216 10.31 -24.71 -15.97
N ASP A 217 10.78 -23.56 -16.47
CA ASP A 217 11.40 -23.41 -17.79
C ASP A 217 12.41 -22.24 -17.75
N GLU A 218 13.69 -22.57 -17.54
CA GLU A 218 14.77 -21.58 -17.47
C GLU A 218 14.99 -20.84 -18.80
N ARG A 219 14.79 -21.52 -19.94
CA ARG A 219 14.96 -20.90 -21.27
C ARG A 219 13.88 -19.84 -21.52
N ALA A 220 12.62 -20.19 -21.21
CA ALA A 220 11.53 -19.22 -21.32
C ALA A 220 11.72 -18.05 -20.36
N ALA A 221 12.23 -18.28 -19.15
CA ALA A 221 12.49 -17.22 -18.18
C ALA A 221 13.58 -16.24 -18.67
N GLU A 222 14.69 -16.73 -19.21
CA GLU A 222 15.76 -15.87 -19.76
C GLU A 222 15.30 -15.16 -21.05
N PHE A 223 14.49 -15.79 -21.89
CA PHE A 223 13.89 -15.14 -23.06
C PHE A 223 12.95 -14.01 -22.67
N ALA A 224 12.02 -14.26 -21.75
CA ALA A 224 11.10 -13.23 -21.24
C ALA A 224 11.83 -12.06 -20.56
N LYS A 225 12.88 -12.35 -19.79
CA LYS A 225 13.77 -11.35 -19.20
C LYS A 225 14.45 -10.48 -20.27
N ALA A 226 14.97 -11.06 -21.34
CA ALA A 226 15.58 -10.32 -22.42
C ALA A 226 14.58 -9.42 -23.16
N GLN A 227 13.39 -9.93 -23.46
CA GLN A 227 12.31 -9.13 -24.05
C GLN A 227 11.90 -7.97 -23.14
N MET A 228 11.69 -8.21 -21.85
CA MET A 228 11.32 -7.17 -20.89
C MET A 228 12.40 -6.10 -20.77
N LYS A 229 13.68 -6.49 -20.73
CA LYS A 229 14.79 -5.52 -20.75
C LYS A 229 14.72 -4.60 -21.96
N THR A 230 14.47 -5.16 -23.15
CA THR A 230 14.32 -4.38 -24.38
C THR A 230 13.10 -3.44 -24.29
N ALA A 231 11.96 -3.93 -23.81
CA ALA A 231 10.76 -3.11 -23.64
C ALA A 231 11.00 -1.93 -22.67
N LEU A 232 11.67 -2.18 -21.55
CA LEU A 232 11.99 -1.12 -20.57
C LEU A 232 12.93 -0.03 -21.13
N THR A 233 13.77 -0.33 -22.11
CA THR A 233 14.60 0.71 -22.77
C THR A 233 13.79 1.69 -23.60
N MET A 234 12.60 1.28 -24.04
CA MET A 234 11.68 2.12 -24.82
C MET A 234 10.75 2.97 -23.94
N LEU A 235 10.69 2.65 -22.65
CA LEU A 235 9.85 3.36 -21.68
C LEU A 235 10.67 4.48 -21.01
N ARG A 236 9.97 5.56 -20.65
CA ARG A 236 10.57 6.66 -19.92
C ARG A 236 10.72 6.29 -18.44
N SER A 237 11.94 6.23 -17.94
CA SER A 237 12.15 6.00 -16.51
C SER A 237 11.63 7.17 -15.68
N PRO A 238 10.89 6.92 -14.58
CA PRO A 238 10.44 7.96 -13.66
C PRO A 238 11.60 8.58 -12.85
N SER A 239 12.73 7.91 -12.76
CA SER A 239 13.96 8.37 -12.08
C SER A 239 15.11 8.54 -13.08
N GLN A 240 15.96 9.55 -12.84
CA GLN A 240 17.20 9.74 -13.60
C GLN A 240 18.33 8.84 -13.07
N HIS A 241 18.25 8.38 -11.83
CA HIS A 241 19.29 7.64 -11.12
C HIS A 241 19.03 6.14 -11.07
N TRP A 242 17.82 5.70 -11.48
CA TRP A 242 17.41 4.30 -11.41
C TRP A 242 16.81 3.81 -12.73
N ARG A 243 17.28 2.67 -13.19
CA ARG A 243 16.67 1.92 -14.28
C ARG A 243 16.23 0.56 -13.75
N PRO A 244 14.94 0.16 -13.96
CA PRO A 244 14.42 -1.08 -13.43
C PRO A 244 15.21 -2.30 -13.91
N PRO A 245 15.84 -3.08 -13.00
CA PRO A 245 16.42 -4.36 -13.35
C PRO A 245 15.32 -5.39 -13.62
N VAL A 246 15.66 -6.38 -14.46
CA VAL A 246 14.82 -7.54 -14.72
C VAL A 246 15.55 -8.78 -14.22
N LEU A 247 14.94 -9.47 -13.26
CA LEU A 247 15.48 -10.65 -12.61
C LEU A 247 14.68 -11.90 -12.95
N THR A 248 15.30 -13.06 -12.81
CA THR A 248 14.63 -14.35 -12.77
C THR A 248 14.73 -14.93 -11.38
N ALA A 249 13.68 -15.57 -10.89
CA ALA A 249 13.64 -16.19 -9.58
C ALA A 249 12.79 -17.46 -9.56
N SER A 250 13.05 -18.32 -8.59
CA SER A 250 12.16 -19.39 -8.19
C SER A 250 11.98 -19.33 -6.68
N ALA A 251 10.80 -18.87 -6.26
CA ALA A 251 10.46 -18.83 -4.83
C ALA A 251 10.52 -20.24 -4.21
N LEU A 252 9.98 -21.24 -4.90
CA LEU A 252 9.94 -22.62 -4.42
C LEU A 252 11.34 -23.24 -4.27
N ALA A 253 12.23 -22.98 -5.22
CA ALA A 253 13.63 -23.46 -5.19
C ALA A 253 14.58 -22.52 -4.44
N ARG A 254 14.09 -21.42 -3.86
CA ARG A 254 14.87 -20.37 -3.18
C ARG A 254 16.01 -19.77 -4.03
N ARG A 255 15.84 -19.76 -5.37
CA ARG A 255 16.83 -19.18 -6.31
C ARG A 255 16.46 -17.75 -6.66
N GLY A 256 17.45 -16.87 -6.82
CA GLY A 256 17.25 -15.45 -7.19
C GLY A 256 16.77 -14.55 -6.06
N ILE A 257 16.59 -15.08 -4.84
CA ILE A 257 16.11 -14.30 -3.68
C ILE A 257 17.23 -13.40 -3.12
N VAL A 258 18.46 -13.90 -3.10
CA VAL A 258 19.64 -13.15 -2.66
C VAL A 258 19.91 -11.98 -3.61
N GLU A 259 19.86 -12.23 -4.91
CA GLU A 259 20.04 -11.24 -5.97
C GLU A 259 18.90 -10.19 -5.94
N PHE A 260 17.69 -10.63 -5.68
CA PHE A 260 16.54 -9.73 -5.51
C PHE A 260 16.75 -8.78 -4.33
N TRP A 261 17.18 -9.29 -3.17
CA TRP A 261 17.47 -8.43 -2.02
C TRP A 261 18.63 -7.47 -2.30
N ALA A 262 19.68 -7.92 -2.95
CA ALA A 262 20.79 -7.05 -3.34
C ALA A 262 20.33 -5.88 -4.24
N GLU A 263 19.38 -6.12 -5.15
CA GLU A 263 18.80 -5.05 -5.98
C GLU A 263 17.93 -4.08 -5.16
N ILE A 264 17.20 -4.57 -4.17
CA ILE A 264 16.46 -3.70 -3.23
C ILE A 264 17.42 -2.80 -2.44
N GLU A 265 18.52 -3.35 -1.92
CA GLU A 265 19.52 -2.57 -1.19
C GLU A 265 20.25 -1.56 -2.10
N ARG A 266 20.55 -1.95 -3.34
CA ARG A 266 21.12 -1.07 -4.36
C ARG A 266 20.15 0.07 -4.70
N PHE A 267 18.85 -0.24 -4.88
CA PHE A 267 17.82 0.77 -5.08
C PHE A 267 17.80 1.75 -3.92
N ARG A 268 17.69 1.23 -2.69
CA ARG A 268 17.61 2.06 -1.49
C ARG A 268 18.82 3.01 -1.36
N SER A 269 20.04 2.48 -1.51
CA SER A 269 21.25 3.28 -1.41
C SER A 269 21.37 4.35 -2.50
N THR A 270 21.00 4.02 -3.75
CA THR A 270 20.97 4.96 -4.87
C THR A 270 19.97 6.08 -4.64
N MET A 271 18.75 5.73 -4.20
CA MET A 271 17.67 6.71 -3.99
C MET A 271 17.89 7.58 -2.75
N ILE A 272 18.61 7.07 -1.74
CA ILE A 272 19.06 7.89 -0.59
C ILE A 272 20.15 8.86 -1.05
N ALA A 273 21.17 8.39 -1.75
CA ALA A 273 22.30 9.20 -2.20
C ALA A 273 21.87 10.34 -3.13
N SER A 274 20.85 10.11 -3.97
CA SER A 274 20.26 11.14 -4.87
C SER A 274 19.24 12.05 -4.19
N GLY A 275 18.81 11.75 -2.96
CA GLY A 275 17.72 12.44 -2.27
C GLY A 275 16.32 12.13 -2.81
N GLU A 276 16.21 11.25 -3.82
CA GLU A 276 14.93 10.90 -4.45
C GLU A 276 14.01 10.13 -3.52
N LEU A 277 14.53 9.32 -2.60
CA LEU A 277 13.73 8.56 -1.64
C LEU A 277 12.92 9.47 -0.73
N GLU A 278 13.58 10.45 -0.15
CA GLU A 278 12.92 11.43 0.73
C GLU A 278 11.93 12.31 -0.03
N ALA A 279 12.31 12.76 -1.24
CA ALA A 279 11.41 13.52 -2.11
C ALA A 279 10.17 12.69 -2.52
N LYS A 280 10.33 11.38 -2.81
CA LYS A 280 9.23 10.46 -3.10
C LYS A 280 8.29 10.35 -1.90
N ARG A 281 8.84 10.12 -0.68
CA ARG A 281 8.03 10.01 0.55
C ARG A 281 7.28 11.30 0.88
N ARG A 282 7.90 12.47 0.71
CA ARG A 282 7.23 13.77 0.89
C ARG A 282 6.06 13.95 -0.07
N ARG A 283 6.25 13.67 -1.37
CA ARG A 283 5.16 13.72 -2.35
C ARG A 283 4.04 12.75 -2.01
N GLN A 284 4.37 11.52 -1.59
CA GLN A 284 3.39 10.53 -1.18
C GLN A 284 2.56 11.01 0.03
N ALA A 285 3.19 11.62 1.03
CA ALA A 285 2.51 12.17 2.20
C ALA A 285 1.54 13.29 1.84
N VAL A 286 1.97 14.24 0.98
CA VAL A 286 1.11 15.34 0.50
C VAL A 286 -0.05 14.81 -0.35
N ASN A 287 0.21 13.88 -1.26
CA ASN A 287 -0.84 13.27 -2.08
C ASN A 287 -1.84 12.49 -1.22
N TRP A 288 -1.37 11.82 -0.17
CA TRP A 288 -2.24 11.12 0.77
C TRP A 288 -3.13 12.10 1.54
N MET A 289 -2.56 13.19 2.04
CA MET A 289 -3.34 14.25 2.71
C MET A 289 -4.48 14.76 1.80
N TRP A 290 -4.18 15.04 0.52
CA TRP A 290 -5.22 15.47 -0.42
C TRP A 290 -6.27 14.39 -0.66
N GLY A 291 -5.88 13.12 -0.77
CA GLY A 291 -6.81 11.99 -0.87
C GLY A 291 -7.76 11.89 0.34
N LEU A 292 -7.23 12.09 1.56
CA LEU A 292 -8.04 12.12 2.77
C LEU A 292 -9.01 13.32 2.79
N ILE A 293 -8.57 14.50 2.34
CA ILE A 293 -9.43 15.69 2.20
C ILE A 293 -10.57 15.41 1.22
N ASP A 294 -10.26 14.89 0.03
CA ASP A 294 -11.28 14.56 -0.99
C ASP A 294 -12.29 13.53 -0.46
N SER A 295 -11.82 12.50 0.23
CA SER A 295 -12.68 11.47 0.83
C SER A 295 -13.55 12.05 1.95
N GLY A 296 -12.98 12.89 2.80
CA GLY A 296 -13.68 13.58 3.88
C GLY A 296 -14.76 14.54 3.35
N LEU A 297 -14.44 15.33 2.31
CA LEU A 297 -15.40 16.22 1.67
C LEU A 297 -16.56 15.46 1.03
N ARG A 298 -16.30 14.31 0.38
CA ARG A 298 -17.35 13.45 -0.18
C ARG A 298 -18.24 12.86 0.93
N HIS A 299 -17.65 12.44 2.04
CA HIS A 299 -18.40 11.94 3.18
C HIS A 299 -19.27 13.04 3.78
N TYR A 300 -18.68 14.20 4.11
CA TYR A 300 -19.38 15.38 4.63
C TYR A 300 -20.55 15.79 3.73
N PHE A 301 -20.33 15.82 2.41
CA PHE A 301 -21.39 16.12 1.44
C PHE A 301 -22.55 15.12 1.52
N ARG A 302 -22.25 13.81 1.55
CA ARG A 302 -23.29 12.77 1.56
C ARG A 302 -24.09 12.75 2.87
N GLU A 303 -23.44 13.00 4.00
CA GLU A 303 -24.07 13.00 5.31
C GLU A 303 -24.79 14.33 5.63
N HIS A 304 -24.61 15.36 4.79
CA HIS A 304 -25.28 16.64 5.03
C HIS A 304 -26.80 16.50 4.93
N PRO A 305 -27.59 16.88 5.98
CA PRO A 305 -29.02 16.58 6.05
C PRO A 305 -29.82 17.07 4.83
N ALA A 306 -29.54 18.30 4.36
CA ALA A 306 -30.23 18.87 3.20
C ALA A 306 -29.86 18.15 1.88
N VAL A 307 -28.61 17.73 1.73
CA VAL A 307 -28.18 16.93 0.57
C VAL A 307 -28.83 15.56 0.61
N HIS A 308 -28.81 14.89 1.77
CA HIS A 308 -29.43 13.58 1.94
C HIS A 308 -30.94 13.59 1.61
N ALA A 309 -31.65 14.66 1.99
CA ALA A 309 -33.07 14.84 1.70
C ALA A 309 -33.34 15.11 0.20
N ALA A 310 -32.50 15.92 -0.48
CA ALA A 310 -32.71 16.30 -1.86
C ALA A 310 -32.20 15.27 -2.88
N LEU A 311 -31.18 14.49 -2.52
CA LEU A 311 -30.46 13.58 -3.42
C LEU A 311 -31.34 12.55 -4.13
N PRO A 312 -32.29 11.83 -3.49
CA PRO A 312 -33.12 10.84 -4.17
C PRO A 312 -33.99 11.46 -5.27
N GLY A 313 -34.59 12.63 -5.01
CA GLY A 313 -35.42 13.34 -5.99
C GLY A 313 -34.62 13.79 -7.20
N LEU A 314 -33.46 14.41 -6.99
CA LEU A 314 -32.62 14.88 -8.08
C LEU A 314 -32.00 13.74 -8.89
N LEU A 315 -31.64 12.61 -8.24
CA LEU A 315 -31.21 11.41 -8.96
C LEU A 315 -32.30 10.85 -9.86
N HIS A 316 -33.55 10.80 -9.38
CA HIS A 316 -34.69 10.38 -10.18
C HIS A 316 -34.93 11.32 -11.38
N ASP A 317 -34.89 12.64 -11.15
CA ASP A 317 -35.09 13.62 -12.23
C ASP A 317 -34.01 13.57 -13.30
N VAL A 318 -32.75 13.32 -12.90
CA VAL A 318 -31.64 13.11 -13.85
C VAL A 318 -31.84 11.80 -14.62
N ALA A 319 -32.21 10.71 -13.97
CA ALA A 319 -32.43 9.41 -14.60
C ALA A 319 -33.56 9.44 -15.63
N GLU A 320 -34.64 10.20 -15.33
CA GLU A 320 -35.80 10.40 -16.23
C GLU A 320 -35.58 11.51 -17.27
N GLY A 321 -34.42 12.15 -17.31
CA GLY A 321 -34.13 13.24 -18.24
C GLY A 321 -34.88 14.55 -17.96
N ARG A 322 -35.46 14.72 -16.77
CA ARG A 322 -36.17 15.95 -16.35
C ARG A 322 -35.24 17.04 -15.84
N ALA A 323 -34.04 16.68 -15.41
CA ALA A 323 -33.00 17.62 -15.03
C ALA A 323 -31.66 17.23 -15.65
N THR A 324 -30.83 18.22 -15.99
CA THR A 324 -29.47 17.94 -16.44
C THR A 324 -28.56 17.57 -15.24
N PRO A 325 -27.58 16.67 -15.42
CA PRO A 325 -26.63 16.33 -14.36
C PRO A 325 -25.91 17.56 -13.75
N GLY A 326 -25.56 18.53 -14.58
CA GLY A 326 -24.92 19.78 -14.14
C GLY A 326 -25.81 20.63 -13.23
N PHE A 327 -27.10 20.76 -13.58
CA PHE A 327 -28.09 21.48 -12.77
C PHE A 327 -28.27 20.79 -11.41
N ALA A 328 -28.51 19.47 -11.41
CA ALA A 328 -28.67 18.70 -10.19
C ALA A 328 -27.44 18.78 -9.26
N ALA A 329 -26.23 18.66 -9.82
CA ALA A 329 -24.99 18.82 -9.07
C ALA A 329 -24.87 20.22 -8.45
N THR A 330 -25.17 21.27 -9.21
CA THR A 330 -25.14 22.64 -8.68
C THR A 330 -26.11 22.84 -7.52
N GLN A 331 -27.35 22.36 -7.66
CA GLN A 331 -28.35 22.43 -6.58
C GLN A 331 -27.89 21.71 -5.32
N LEU A 332 -27.35 20.50 -5.45
CA LEU A 332 -26.84 19.76 -4.28
C LEU A 332 -25.67 20.49 -3.61
N LEU A 333 -24.76 21.09 -4.37
CA LEU A 333 -23.63 21.86 -3.83
C LEU A 333 -24.07 23.17 -3.15
N GLU A 334 -25.17 23.78 -3.58
CA GLU A 334 -25.71 25.00 -2.95
C GLU A 334 -26.17 24.74 -1.51
N HIS A 335 -26.64 23.53 -1.18
CA HIS A 335 -26.98 23.14 0.20
C HIS A 335 -25.82 23.15 1.17
N LEU A 336 -24.56 23.15 0.70
CA LEU A 336 -23.37 23.27 1.55
C LEU A 336 -23.02 24.72 1.90
N LYS A 337 -23.64 25.72 1.26
CA LYS A 337 -23.32 27.14 1.49
C LYS A 337 -24.08 27.75 2.67
N HIS A 338 -25.00 27.02 3.22
CA HIS A 338 -25.87 27.40 4.35
C HIS A 338 -25.79 26.37 5.45
#